data_64c12d33a40d7dbe485985a2c174de51
#
_entry.id   64c12d33a40d7dbe485985a2c174de51
#
_cell.length_a   1.000
_cell.length_b   1.000
_cell.length_c   1.000
_cell.angle_alpha   90.00
_cell.angle_beta   90.00
_cell.angle_gamma   90.00
#
_symmetry.space_group_name_H-M   'P 1'
#
loop_
_entity.id
_entity.type
_entity.pdbx_description
1 polymer ?
#
loop_
_entity_poly.entity_id
_entity_poly.type
_entity_poly.pdbx_seq_one_letter_code
_entity_poly.pdbx_strand_id
1 'polypeptide(L)'
;RNTRRQRQMCIRDRLCFDIVQAGGGIQISQDYSSMVNFARCKCLGANVLRGPDQLPWDGKLEYDWQLWIDSDIVFDTNKFWQLVLNSTPKEAITYQDVTQPLKDEKGEVIRDEEGNPRTTVVGQQLVVDSNKTRPIVSGWYCTEDGRTTSVAHWLDEEDFSSNGGVMNHETLETIQKRKKPFTVDYAGFGWL
;
A
#
# COMPACT_ATOMS: atom_id res chain seq x y z
N ARG A 1 22.13 18.85 -15.38
CA ARG A 1 20.74 18.87 -14.85
C ARG A 1 20.16 17.48 -14.99
N ASN A 2 19.92 16.78 -13.88
CA ASN A 2 19.20 15.51 -13.91
C ASN A 2 17.78 15.76 -14.43
N THR A 3 17.37 14.98 -15.41
CA THR A 3 15.98 15.04 -15.91
C THR A 3 15.01 14.57 -14.85
N ARG A 4 13.73 14.94 -14.94
CA ARG A 4 12.67 14.49 -14.04
C ARG A 4 12.65 12.96 -13.95
N ARG A 5 12.83 12.28 -15.08
CA ARG A 5 12.89 10.81 -15.15
C ARG A 5 14.06 10.21 -14.37
N GLN A 6 15.25 10.81 -14.41
CA GLN A 6 16.41 10.35 -13.64
C GLN A 6 16.18 10.48 -12.13
N ARG A 7 15.57 11.59 -11.68
CA ARG A 7 15.23 11.78 -10.28
C ARG A 7 14.26 10.72 -9.78
N GLN A 8 13.24 10.38 -10.56
CA GLN A 8 12.30 9.33 -10.21
C GLN A 8 12.94 7.96 -10.10
N MET A 9 13.80 7.60 -11.05
CA MET A 9 14.53 6.33 -10.98
C MET A 9 15.34 6.24 -9.69
N CYS A 10 16.04 7.31 -9.30
CA CYS A 10 16.79 7.34 -8.05
C CYS A 10 15.91 7.20 -6.80
N ILE A 11 14.73 7.85 -6.79
CA ILE A 11 13.78 7.74 -5.65
C ILE A 11 13.24 6.32 -5.56
N ARG A 12 12.82 5.74 -6.68
CA ARG A 12 12.33 4.37 -6.74
C ARG A 12 13.39 3.37 -6.26
N ASP A 13 14.61 3.48 -6.79
CA ASP A 13 15.69 2.56 -6.46
C ASP A 13 16.06 2.67 -4.96
N ARG A 14 16.02 3.87 -4.40
CA ARG A 14 16.18 4.08 -2.97
C ARG A 14 15.06 3.45 -2.17
N LEU A 15 13.80 3.62 -2.58
CA LEU A 15 12.67 2.98 -1.93
C LEU A 15 12.81 1.45 -1.93
N CYS A 16 13.19 0.86 -3.06
CA CYS A 16 13.43 -0.57 -3.15
C CYS A 16 14.53 -1.03 -2.18
N PHE A 17 15.61 -0.27 -2.11
CA PHE A 17 16.69 -0.56 -1.16
C PHE A 17 16.21 -0.48 0.28
N ASP A 18 15.47 0.57 0.65
CA ASP A 18 14.95 0.76 2.01
C ASP A 18 14.00 -0.39 2.42
N ILE A 19 13.13 -0.86 1.49
CA ILE A 19 12.24 -2.00 1.74
C ILE A 19 13.03 -3.29 1.97
N VAL A 20 14.01 -3.58 1.13
CA VAL A 20 14.85 -4.78 1.26
C VAL A 20 15.65 -4.73 2.56
N GLN A 21 16.20 -3.58 2.94
CA GLN A 21 16.91 -3.41 4.21
C GLN A 21 15.99 -3.62 5.42
N ALA A 22 14.71 -3.30 5.28
CA ALA A 22 13.71 -3.57 6.32
C ALA A 22 13.23 -5.03 6.34
N GLY A 23 13.80 -5.92 5.51
CA GLY A 23 13.44 -7.34 5.42
C GLY A 23 12.23 -7.63 4.53
N GLY A 24 11.73 -6.64 3.80
CA GLY A 24 10.61 -6.81 2.87
C GLY A 24 11.05 -7.38 1.52
N GLY A 25 10.16 -8.15 0.88
CA GLY A 25 10.26 -8.50 -0.52
C GLY A 25 9.68 -7.39 -1.39
N ILE A 26 10.19 -7.23 -2.61
CA ILE A 26 9.65 -6.25 -3.56
C ILE A 26 9.61 -6.84 -4.98
N GLN A 27 8.49 -6.61 -5.65
CA GLN A 27 8.37 -6.86 -7.08
C GLN A 27 7.95 -5.56 -7.78
N ILE A 28 8.61 -5.23 -8.87
CA ILE A 28 8.34 -4.03 -9.66
C ILE A 28 7.69 -4.46 -10.98
N SER A 29 6.52 -3.87 -11.26
CA SER A 29 5.89 -3.97 -12.56
C SER A 29 5.80 -2.57 -13.16
N GLN A 30 6.19 -2.43 -14.41
CA GLN A 30 6.11 -1.17 -15.17
C GLN A 30 5.50 -1.44 -16.53
N ASP A 31 4.56 -0.59 -16.91
CA ASP A 31 4.03 -0.59 -18.27
C ASP A 31 3.72 0.84 -18.73
N TYR A 32 3.49 0.98 -20.00
CA TYR A 32 3.23 2.25 -20.64
C TYR A 32 2.02 2.14 -21.56
N SER A 33 1.12 3.11 -21.46
CA SER A 33 0.01 3.30 -22.39
C SER A 33 -0.42 4.76 -22.37
N SER A 34 -0.94 5.25 -23.49
CA SER A 34 -1.62 6.54 -23.56
C SER A 34 -2.93 6.58 -22.73
N MET A 35 -3.47 5.42 -22.37
CA MET A 35 -4.64 5.27 -21.52
C MET A 35 -4.24 4.64 -20.19
N VAL A 36 -4.46 5.38 -19.10
CA VAL A 36 -4.02 4.99 -17.75
C VAL A 36 -4.60 3.66 -17.30
N ASN A 37 -5.88 3.39 -17.58
CA ASN A 37 -6.53 2.13 -17.24
C ASN A 37 -5.87 0.92 -17.94
N PHE A 38 -5.45 1.08 -19.20
CA PHE A 38 -4.73 0.02 -19.91
C PHE A 38 -3.32 -0.19 -19.33
N ALA A 39 -2.59 0.89 -19.02
CA ALA A 39 -1.28 0.78 -18.39
C ALA A 39 -1.38 0.04 -17.04
N ARG A 40 -2.31 0.44 -16.19
CA ARG A 40 -2.52 -0.21 -14.88
C ARG A 40 -2.93 -1.68 -15.00
N CYS A 41 -3.84 -1.98 -15.92
CA CYS A 41 -4.25 -3.36 -16.18
C CYS A 41 -3.05 -4.24 -16.59
N LYS A 42 -2.21 -3.75 -17.49
CA LYS A 42 -0.98 -4.45 -17.92
C LYS A 42 0.01 -4.62 -16.76
N CYS A 43 0.20 -3.59 -15.92
CA CYS A 43 1.05 -3.71 -14.73
C CYS A 43 0.61 -4.84 -13.81
N LEU A 44 -0.68 -5.15 -13.76
CA LEU A 44 -1.24 -6.28 -13.02
C LEU A 44 -1.21 -7.63 -13.78
N GLY A 45 -0.63 -7.67 -14.96
CA GLY A 45 -0.68 -8.87 -15.81
C GLY A 45 -2.08 -9.20 -16.30
N ALA A 46 -3.01 -8.24 -16.25
CA ALA A 46 -4.39 -8.40 -16.66
C ALA A 46 -4.63 -7.81 -18.07
N ASN A 47 -5.81 -8.05 -18.62
CA ASN A 47 -6.21 -7.55 -19.92
C ASN A 47 -7.61 -6.91 -19.84
N VAL A 48 -7.68 -5.61 -20.11
CA VAL A 48 -8.94 -4.84 -20.07
C VAL A 48 -10.07 -5.50 -20.87
N LEU A 49 -9.74 -6.21 -21.96
CA LEU A 49 -10.73 -6.85 -22.83
C LEU A 49 -11.32 -8.15 -22.27
N ARG A 50 -10.77 -8.70 -21.20
CA ARG A 50 -11.27 -9.95 -20.58
C ARG A 50 -12.39 -9.73 -19.56
N GLY A 51 -12.72 -8.49 -19.22
CA GLY A 51 -13.73 -8.15 -18.21
C GLY A 51 -13.17 -7.98 -16.79
N PRO A 52 -14.05 -7.72 -15.80
CA PRO A 52 -13.64 -7.32 -14.44
C PRO A 52 -13.20 -8.47 -13.53
N ASP A 53 -13.52 -9.72 -13.85
CA ASP A 53 -13.34 -10.88 -12.96
C ASP A 53 -11.91 -11.46 -13.00
N GLN A 54 -10.91 -10.61 -13.23
CA GLN A 54 -9.53 -11.03 -13.31
C GLN A 54 -8.80 -10.75 -11.99
N LEU A 55 -8.04 -11.74 -11.53
CA LEU A 55 -7.11 -11.55 -10.43
C LEU A 55 -5.77 -11.00 -10.96
N PRO A 56 -5.11 -10.10 -10.22
CA PRO A 56 -3.76 -9.68 -10.54
C PRO A 56 -2.84 -10.88 -10.74
N TRP A 57 -2.07 -10.89 -11.83
CA TRP A 57 -1.17 -11.98 -12.23
C TRP A 57 -1.81 -13.37 -12.21
N ASP A 58 -3.08 -13.47 -12.57
CA ASP A 58 -3.90 -14.70 -12.52
C ASP A 58 -3.95 -15.34 -11.12
N GLY A 59 -3.79 -14.55 -10.05
CA GLY A 59 -3.74 -15.03 -8.67
C GLY A 59 -2.48 -15.84 -8.31
N LYS A 60 -1.43 -15.79 -9.15
CA LYS A 60 -0.18 -16.55 -8.92
C LYS A 60 0.82 -15.85 -8.02
N LEU A 61 0.61 -14.57 -7.76
CA LEU A 61 1.49 -13.74 -6.93
C LEU A 61 0.76 -13.36 -5.65
N GLU A 62 1.31 -13.77 -4.51
CA GLU A 62 0.87 -13.32 -3.20
C GLU A 62 1.67 -12.08 -2.80
N TYR A 63 0.98 -11.07 -2.27
CA TYR A 63 1.58 -9.83 -1.79
C TYR A 63 0.74 -9.22 -0.67
N ASP A 64 1.41 -8.54 0.26
CA ASP A 64 0.74 -7.85 1.38
C ASP A 64 0.27 -6.45 0.98
N TRP A 65 1.02 -5.80 0.09
CA TRP A 65 0.84 -4.41 -0.29
C TRP A 65 0.98 -4.21 -1.78
N GLN A 66 0.13 -3.35 -2.33
CA GLN A 66 0.23 -2.89 -3.70
C GLN A 66 0.38 -1.37 -3.70
N LEU A 67 1.52 -0.88 -4.17
CA LEU A 67 1.81 0.55 -4.28
C LEU A 67 1.73 1.00 -5.74
N TRP A 68 0.91 1.99 -5.99
CA TRP A 68 0.84 2.66 -7.29
C TRP A 68 1.56 4.00 -7.22
N ILE A 69 2.44 4.25 -8.19
CA ILE A 69 3.14 5.52 -8.33
C ILE A 69 3.15 5.90 -9.80
N ASP A 70 2.49 6.99 -10.14
CA ASP A 70 2.54 7.52 -11.51
C ASP A 70 3.94 8.08 -11.81
N SER A 71 4.32 8.02 -13.09
CA SER A 71 5.69 8.32 -13.54
C SER A 71 6.11 9.79 -13.37
N ASP A 72 5.25 10.68 -13.01
CA ASP A 72 5.51 12.11 -12.77
C ASP A 72 5.48 12.50 -11.29
N ILE A 73 5.18 11.57 -10.40
CA ILE A 73 5.19 11.80 -8.96
C ILE A 73 6.60 11.76 -8.41
N VAL A 74 6.96 12.79 -7.67
CA VAL A 74 8.21 12.88 -6.90
C VAL A 74 7.84 12.91 -5.41
N PHE A 75 8.38 11.98 -4.65
CA PHE A 75 8.07 11.82 -3.23
C PHE A 75 9.33 11.58 -2.38
N ASP A 76 9.22 11.81 -1.09
CA ASP A 76 10.20 11.40 -0.10
C ASP A 76 9.92 9.95 0.32
N THR A 77 10.94 9.09 0.33
CA THR A 77 10.80 7.68 0.74
C THR A 77 10.26 7.52 2.17
N ASN A 78 10.50 8.50 3.05
CA ASN A 78 9.88 8.51 4.38
C ASN A 78 8.34 8.59 4.33
N LYS A 79 7.78 9.18 3.28
CA LYS A 79 6.32 9.25 3.09
C LYS A 79 5.71 7.89 2.75
N PHE A 80 6.45 7.02 2.08
CA PHE A 80 6.06 5.64 1.88
C PHE A 80 5.82 4.92 3.22
N TRP A 81 6.77 5.02 4.14
CA TRP A 81 6.60 4.40 5.46
C TRP A 81 5.43 4.99 6.23
N GLN A 82 5.13 6.27 6.06
CA GLN A 82 3.91 6.87 6.61
C GLN A 82 2.64 6.28 6.00
N LEU A 83 2.61 5.99 4.69
CA LEU A 83 1.47 5.30 4.06
C LEU A 83 1.30 3.90 4.66
N VAL A 84 2.36 3.11 4.75
CA VAL A 84 2.33 1.77 5.34
C VAL A 84 1.82 1.81 6.77
N LEU A 85 2.33 2.71 7.61
CA LEU A 85 1.88 2.86 9.00
C LEU A 85 0.42 3.35 9.11
N ASN A 86 -0.03 4.15 8.16
CA ASN A 86 -1.41 4.63 8.15
C ASN A 86 -2.39 3.55 7.67
N SER A 87 -1.96 2.63 6.83
CA SER A 87 -2.80 1.52 6.38
C SER A 87 -2.86 0.38 7.40
N THR A 88 -1.78 0.21 8.20
CA THR A 88 -1.73 -0.78 9.28
C THR A 88 -1.60 -0.07 10.63
N PRO A 89 -2.69 0.37 11.22
CA PRO A 89 -2.65 1.01 12.53
C PRO A 89 -2.15 0.02 13.59
N LYS A 90 -1.58 0.54 14.67
CA LYS A 90 -0.98 -0.30 15.73
C LYS A 90 -1.95 -1.33 16.31
N GLU A 91 -3.23 -1.01 16.31
CA GLU A 91 -4.31 -1.88 16.80
C GLU A 91 -4.55 -3.11 15.91
N ALA A 92 -4.05 -3.06 14.68
CA ALA A 92 -4.08 -4.20 13.75
C ALA A 92 -2.87 -5.13 13.91
N ILE A 93 -1.86 -4.71 14.66
CA ILE A 93 -0.60 -5.44 14.81
C ILE A 93 -0.63 -6.21 16.13
N THR A 94 -0.44 -7.51 16.06
CA THR A 94 -0.27 -8.39 17.22
C THR A 94 1.01 -9.21 17.04
N TYR A 95 1.55 -9.68 18.15
CA TYR A 95 2.70 -10.59 18.14
C TYR A 95 2.24 -11.95 18.64
N GLN A 96 2.53 -12.99 17.86
CA GLN A 96 2.29 -14.37 18.26
C GLN A 96 3.63 -15.06 18.53
N ASP A 97 3.68 -15.83 19.61
CA ASP A 97 4.86 -16.61 19.90
C ASP A 97 5.00 -17.75 18.89
N VAL A 98 6.15 -17.83 18.27
CA VAL A 98 6.53 -18.96 17.41
C VAL A 98 7.09 -20.04 18.32
N THR A 99 6.40 -21.17 18.37
CA THR A 99 6.81 -22.31 19.18
C THR A 99 7.37 -23.41 18.30
N GLN A 100 8.41 -24.08 18.81
CA GLN A 100 8.93 -25.30 18.20
C GLN A 100 8.85 -26.47 19.17
N PRO A 101 8.62 -27.71 18.68
CA PRO A 101 8.65 -28.88 19.52
C PRO A 101 10.04 -29.07 20.16
N LEU A 102 10.05 -29.30 21.46
CA LEU A 102 11.26 -29.73 22.17
C LEU A 102 11.66 -31.10 21.69
N LYS A 103 12.96 -31.30 21.40
CA LYS A 103 13.53 -32.58 21.02
C LYS A 103 14.53 -33.01 22.07
N ASP A 104 14.61 -34.32 22.29
CA ASP A 104 15.63 -34.92 23.14
C ASP A 104 16.99 -34.99 22.44
N GLU A 105 17.98 -35.55 23.11
CA GLU A 105 19.34 -35.73 22.60
C GLU A 105 19.41 -36.64 21.35
N LYS A 106 18.36 -37.43 21.10
CA LYS A 106 18.24 -38.31 19.94
C LYS A 106 17.46 -37.69 18.79
N GLY A 107 16.92 -36.44 18.99
CA GLY A 107 16.13 -35.71 18.02
C GLY A 107 14.64 -36.07 18.02
N GLU A 108 14.18 -36.87 18.97
CA GLU A 108 12.75 -37.22 19.11
C GLU A 108 11.97 -36.13 19.86
N VAL A 109 10.71 -35.94 19.47
CA VAL A 109 9.85 -34.92 20.06
C VAL A 109 9.43 -35.32 21.47
N ILE A 110 9.79 -34.53 22.47
CA ILE A 110 9.37 -34.72 23.87
C ILE A 110 7.88 -34.47 23.99
N ARG A 111 7.14 -35.40 24.57
CA ARG A 111 5.69 -35.29 24.80
C ARG A 111 5.37 -35.17 26.29
N ASP A 112 4.24 -34.56 26.58
CA ASP A 112 3.68 -34.54 27.93
C ASP A 112 2.97 -35.86 28.28
N GLU A 113 2.39 -35.93 29.48
CA GLU A 113 1.66 -37.09 29.95
C GLU A 113 0.38 -37.39 29.13
N GLU A 114 -0.13 -36.40 28.42
CA GLU A 114 -1.32 -36.50 27.56
C GLU A 114 -0.93 -36.83 26.09
N GLY A 115 0.35 -36.93 25.80
CA GLY A 115 0.88 -37.26 24.46
C GLY A 115 1.07 -36.06 23.52
N ASN A 116 0.82 -34.82 23.99
CA ASN A 116 1.03 -33.63 23.20
C ASN A 116 2.52 -33.24 23.15
N PRO A 117 3.01 -32.68 22.03
CA PRO A 117 4.39 -32.24 21.96
C PRO A 117 4.64 -31.06 22.92
N ARG A 118 5.63 -31.16 23.78
CA ARG A 118 6.13 -30.01 24.53
C ARG A 118 6.81 -29.05 23.58
N THR A 119 6.47 -27.78 23.70
CA THR A 119 6.98 -26.72 22.84
C THR A 119 7.78 -25.69 23.62
N THR A 120 8.73 -25.05 22.96
CA THR A 120 9.44 -23.87 23.49
C THR A 120 9.23 -22.70 22.56
N VAL A 121 9.17 -21.49 23.11
CA VAL A 121 9.08 -20.27 22.34
C VAL A 121 10.47 -19.97 21.77
N VAL A 122 10.57 -19.90 20.45
CA VAL A 122 11.81 -19.62 19.72
C VAL A 122 11.89 -18.22 19.15
N GLY A 123 10.77 -17.49 19.17
CA GLY A 123 10.68 -16.13 18.69
C GLY A 123 9.26 -15.59 18.70
N GLN A 124 9.09 -14.42 18.17
CA GLN A 124 7.77 -13.82 17.96
C GLN A 124 7.59 -13.49 16.47
N GLN A 125 6.43 -13.79 15.95
CA GLN A 125 6.01 -13.42 14.61
C GLN A 125 4.99 -12.28 14.69
N LEU A 126 5.18 -11.27 13.84
CA LEU A 126 4.20 -10.21 13.68
C LEU A 126 3.01 -10.75 12.87
N VAL A 127 1.81 -10.55 13.40
CA VAL A 127 0.54 -10.92 12.76
C VAL A 127 -0.29 -9.66 12.58
N VAL A 128 -0.80 -9.47 11.37
CA VAL A 128 -1.65 -8.33 11.01
C VAL A 128 -3.10 -8.78 10.92
N ASP A 129 -3.97 -8.15 11.72
CA ASP A 129 -5.41 -8.34 11.62
C ASP A 129 -5.97 -7.52 10.44
N SER A 130 -6.28 -8.19 9.35
CA SER A 130 -6.78 -7.58 8.13
C SER A 130 -8.09 -6.80 8.32
N ASN A 131 -8.91 -7.16 9.33
CA ASN A 131 -10.16 -6.47 9.61
C ASN A 131 -9.95 -5.08 10.24
N LYS A 132 -8.76 -4.81 10.76
CA LYS A 132 -8.38 -3.54 11.37
C LYS A 132 -7.48 -2.70 10.47
N THR A 133 -7.07 -3.21 9.32
CA THR A 133 -6.30 -2.46 8.34
C THR A 133 -7.19 -1.50 7.55
N ARG A 134 -6.58 -0.45 6.99
CA ARG A 134 -7.26 0.42 6.04
C ARG A 134 -6.95 -0.09 4.63
N PRO A 135 -7.97 -0.53 3.88
CA PRO A 135 -7.75 -1.20 2.59
C PRO A 135 -7.15 -0.27 1.53
N ILE A 136 -7.42 1.03 1.62
CA ILE A 136 -6.91 2.04 0.68
C ILE A 136 -6.40 3.23 1.46
N VAL A 137 -5.14 3.60 1.22
CA VAL A 137 -4.53 4.82 1.77
C VAL A 137 -3.79 5.54 0.66
N SER A 138 -4.11 6.81 0.45
CA SER A 138 -3.49 7.64 -0.58
C SER A 138 -2.68 8.78 0.03
N GLY A 139 -1.56 9.10 -0.60
CA GLY A 139 -0.91 10.40 -0.42
C GLY A 139 -1.61 11.45 -1.28
N TRP A 140 -1.55 12.69 -0.86
CA TRP A 140 -2.04 13.80 -1.65
C TRP A 140 -0.89 14.55 -2.34
N TYR A 141 -1.19 15.20 -3.43
CA TYR A 141 -0.25 16.07 -4.17
C TYR A 141 -0.99 17.32 -4.67
N CYS A 142 -0.25 18.39 -4.94
CA CYS A 142 -0.82 19.60 -5.52
C CYS A 142 -1.09 19.42 -7.02
N THR A 143 -2.17 19.97 -7.48
CA THR A 143 -2.46 20.15 -8.91
C THR A 143 -1.60 21.28 -9.51
N GLU A 144 -1.64 21.46 -10.82
CA GLU A 144 -0.80 22.46 -11.52
C GLU A 144 -0.99 23.90 -11.04
N ASP A 145 -2.16 24.23 -10.50
CA ASP A 145 -2.47 25.56 -9.95
C ASP A 145 -1.72 25.86 -8.64
N GLY A 146 -1.11 24.83 -8.00
CA GLY A 146 -0.40 24.94 -6.74
C GLY A 146 -1.28 25.32 -5.54
N ARG A 147 -2.60 25.32 -5.68
CA ARG A 147 -3.58 25.71 -4.66
C ARG A 147 -4.51 24.59 -4.28
N THR A 148 -4.95 23.82 -5.25
CA THR A 148 -5.81 22.65 -5.07
C THR A 148 -5.00 21.38 -4.95
N THR A 149 -5.60 20.35 -4.39
CA THR A 149 -4.95 19.06 -4.18
C THR A 149 -5.68 17.94 -4.93
N SER A 150 -5.04 16.78 -4.98
CA SER A 150 -5.59 15.59 -5.63
C SER A 150 -6.73 14.92 -4.87
N VAL A 151 -7.13 15.42 -3.70
CA VAL A 151 -8.19 14.84 -2.88
C VAL A 151 -9.40 15.75 -2.86
N ALA A 152 -10.58 15.14 -2.86
CA ALA A 152 -11.84 15.87 -2.89
C ALA A 152 -12.90 15.16 -2.04
N HIS A 153 -13.94 15.96 -1.69
CA HIS A 153 -15.16 15.47 -1.10
C HIS A 153 -16.31 15.65 -2.09
N TRP A 154 -17.23 14.69 -2.09
CA TRP A 154 -18.54 14.91 -2.67
C TRP A 154 -19.27 15.92 -1.78
N LEU A 155 -20.06 16.77 -2.37
CA LEU A 155 -21.07 17.45 -1.58
C LEU A 155 -22.09 16.37 -1.20
N ASP A 156 -23.16 16.25 -1.89
CA ASP A 156 -24.01 15.05 -1.91
C ASP A 156 -24.28 14.66 -3.37
N GLU A 157 -25.01 13.60 -3.62
CA GLU A 157 -25.25 13.13 -4.98
C GLU A 157 -26.06 14.12 -5.81
N GLU A 158 -26.99 14.86 -5.18
CA GLU A 158 -27.80 15.86 -5.83
C GLU A 158 -26.97 17.11 -6.16
N ASP A 159 -26.16 17.58 -5.21
CA ASP A 159 -25.23 18.70 -5.42
C ASP A 159 -24.20 18.38 -6.50
N PHE A 160 -23.62 17.17 -6.48
CA PHE A 160 -22.67 16.74 -7.49
C PHE A 160 -23.29 16.75 -8.89
N SER A 161 -24.50 16.22 -9.02
CA SER A 161 -25.22 16.18 -10.30
C SER A 161 -25.60 17.59 -10.77
N SER A 162 -26.07 18.47 -9.87
CA SER A 162 -26.47 19.84 -10.19
C SER A 162 -25.28 20.72 -10.59
N ASN A 163 -24.11 20.48 -10.03
CA ASN A 163 -22.86 21.19 -10.36
C ASN A 163 -22.15 20.65 -11.61
N GLY A 164 -22.76 19.75 -12.37
CA GLY A 164 -22.17 19.17 -13.58
C GLY A 164 -21.00 18.23 -13.29
N GLY A 165 -20.97 17.61 -12.13
CA GLY A 165 -19.92 16.66 -11.74
C GLY A 165 -18.63 17.32 -11.25
N VAL A 166 -18.66 18.56 -10.80
CA VAL A 166 -17.49 19.26 -10.24
C VAL A 166 -17.25 18.81 -8.82
N MET A 167 -16.04 18.29 -8.56
CA MET A 167 -15.61 17.85 -7.23
C MET A 167 -15.15 19.03 -6.38
N ASN A 168 -15.45 18.97 -5.09
CA ASN A 168 -14.94 19.94 -4.11
C ASN A 168 -13.53 19.52 -3.65
N HIS A 169 -12.53 19.98 -4.36
CA HIS A 169 -11.14 19.68 -4.03
C HIS A 169 -10.69 20.40 -2.75
N GLU A 170 -10.02 19.67 -1.88
CA GLU A 170 -9.34 20.24 -0.72
C GLU A 170 -8.23 21.19 -1.17
N THR A 171 -8.15 22.35 -0.51
CA THR A 171 -7.06 23.29 -0.78
C THR A 171 -5.78 22.89 -0.05
N LEU A 172 -4.63 23.33 -0.57
CA LEU A 172 -3.35 23.12 0.07
C LEU A 172 -3.33 23.66 1.51
N GLU A 173 -3.92 24.84 1.72
CA GLU A 173 -4.00 25.47 3.04
C GLU A 173 -4.81 24.62 4.04
N THR A 174 -5.92 24.05 3.61
CA THR A 174 -6.77 23.20 4.44
C THR A 174 -6.04 21.92 4.83
N ILE A 175 -5.42 21.24 3.85
CA ILE A 175 -4.70 19.97 4.09
C ILE A 175 -3.49 20.16 4.99
N GLN A 176 -2.72 21.23 4.82
CA GLN A 176 -1.54 21.50 5.64
C GLN A 176 -1.86 21.69 7.14
N LYS A 177 -3.06 22.08 7.47
CA LYS A 177 -3.54 22.20 8.86
C LYS A 177 -3.90 20.86 9.48
N ARG A 178 -4.11 19.81 8.68
CA ARG A 178 -4.46 18.47 9.16
C ARG A 178 -3.23 17.72 9.64
N LYS A 179 -3.27 17.23 10.87
CA LYS A 179 -2.14 16.51 11.51
C LYS A 179 -2.36 14.99 11.54
N LYS A 180 -3.53 14.52 11.14
CA LYS A 180 -3.92 13.10 11.18
C LYS A 180 -4.49 12.68 9.83
N PRO A 181 -4.41 11.40 9.46
CA PRO A 181 -5.15 10.85 8.33
C PRO A 181 -6.65 11.17 8.47
N PHE A 182 -7.29 11.41 7.36
CA PHE A 182 -8.71 11.71 7.28
C PHE A 182 -9.33 11.00 6.06
N THR A 183 -10.62 10.77 6.11
CA THR A 183 -11.36 10.13 5.01
C THR A 183 -11.68 11.17 3.95
N VAL A 184 -11.59 10.76 2.70
CA VAL A 184 -11.99 11.51 1.51
C VAL A 184 -12.84 10.63 0.60
N ASP A 185 -13.67 11.23 -0.20
CA ASP A 185 -14.53 10.50 -1.13
C ASP A 185 -13.80 10.21 -2.46
N TYR A 186 -12.83 11.06 -2.79
CA TYR A 186 -12.00 10.92 -3.98
C TYR A 186 -10.54 11.24 -3.67
N ALA A 187 -9.64 10.43 -4.21
CA ALA A 187 -8.21 10.72 -4.24
C ALA A 187 -7.65 10.44 -5.64
N GLY A 188 -6.84 11.34 -6.15
CA GLY A 188 -6.12 11.10 -7.40
C GLY A 188 -5.15 9.92 -7.24
N PHE A 189 -5.09 9.07 -8.24
CA PHE A 189 -4.31 7.82 -8.22
C PHE A 189 -2.81 8.01 -8.46
N GLY A 190 -2.29 9.22 -8.42
CA GLY A 190 -0.87 9.47 -8.67
C GLY A 190 0.05 8.82 -7.65
N TRP A 191 -0.46 8.62 -6.43
CA TRP A 191 0.22 7.92 -5.34
C TRP A 191 -0.80 7.23 -4.42
N LEU A 192 -0.88 5.90 -4.54
CA LEU A 192 -1.80 5.05 -3.77
C LEU A 192 -1.11 3.75 -3.36
#